data_a09af98d196c97dbf88aeaec4ebc2ffd
#
_entry.id   a09af98d196c97dbf88aeaec4ebc2ffd
#
_cell.length_a   1.000
_cell.length_b   1.000
_cell.length_c   1.000
_cell.angle_alpha   90.00
_cell.angle_beta   90.00
_cell.angle_gamma   90.00
#
_symmetry.space_group_name_H-M   'P 1'
#
loop_
_entity.id
_entity.type
_entity.pdbx_description
1 polymer ?
#
loop_
_entity_poly.entity_id
_entity_poly.type
_entity_poly.pdbx_seq_one_letter_code
_entity_poly.pdbx_strand_id
1 'polypeptide(L)'
;VSKLRGEEKKLQQQKRQQQQRANALNKKIEQRIAYEIAEAERKAREAAAKAAQQKGGSTTEQRKAVTKGGYAMTAEERQLGGSFERNRGNLLMPVPGSYTIVASFGVQQHKTESKVQTNKSGIDIAVPAGTRARAVFEGTVSSIFMVEGYHSSVIVRHGNYLTVYAN
;
A
#
# COMPACT_ATOMS: atom_id res chain seq x y z
N VAL A 1 18.09 25.87 32.07
CA VAL A 1 16.97 26.34 31.20
C VAL A 1 17.41 26.38 29.74
N SER A 2 18.61 26.87 29.40
CA SER A 2 19.11 26.97 28.02
C SER A 2 19.30 25.59 27.34
N LYS A 3 19.84 24.61 28.07
CA LYS A 3 20.09 23.25 27.57
C LYS A 3 18.77 22.51 27.22
N LEU A 4 17.77 22.64 28.07
CA LEU A 4 16.42 22.05 27.82
C LEU A 4 15.74 22.64 26.58
N ARG A 5 15.85 23.96 26.36
CA ARG A 5 15.34 24.61 25.15
C ARG A 5 16.05 24.13 23.88
N GLY A 6 17.37 23.84 23.97
CA GLY A 6 18.14 23.28 22.86
C GLY A 6 17.69 21.85 22.51
N GLU A 7 17.47 21.03 23.52
CA GLU A 7 16.98 19.64 23.35
C GLU A 7 15.54 19.61 22.79
N GLU A 8 14.67 20.49 23.27
CA GLU A 8 13.30 20.63 22.75
C GLU A 8 13.29 21.02 21.25
N LYS A 9 14.09 22.03 20.86
CA LYS A 9 14.21 22.40 19.43
C LYS A 9 14.71 21.25 18.58
N LYS A 10 15.72 20.50 19.05
CA LYS A 10 16.26 19.34 18.34
C LYS A 10 15.20 18.24 18.19
N LEU A 11 14.43 17.97 19.23
CA LEU A 11 13.34 17.00 19.20
C LEU A 11 12.22 17.42 18.22
N GLN A 12 11.84 18.69 18.23
CA GLN A 12 10.86 19.25 17.29
C GLN A 12 11.34 19.13 15.85
N GLN A 13 12.62 19.41 15.60
CA GLN A 13 13.21 19.27 14.26
C GLN A 13 13.22 17.81 13.79
N GLN A 14 13.56 16.86 14.66
CA GLN A 14 13.51 15.44 14.36
C GLN A 14 12.08 14.98 14.05
N LYS A 15 11.08 15.42 14.84
CA LYS A 15 9.67 15.14 14.58
C LYS A 15 9.22 15.65 13.21
N ARG A 16 9.59 16.89 12.85
CA ARG A 16 9.27 17.45 11.53
C ARG A 16 9.89 16.63 10.39
N GLN A 17 11.14 16.24 10.55
CA GLN A 17 11.82 15.40 9.54
C GLN A 17 11.15 14.03 9.39
N GLN A 18 10.80 13.38 10.50
CA GLN A 18 10.06 12.10 10.45
C GLN A 18 8.71 12.25 9.76
N GLN A 19 7.96 13.31 10.07
CA GLN A 19 6.69 13.59 9.44
C GLN A 19 6.84 13.86 7.93
N GLN A 20 7.84 14.61 7.52
CA GLN A 20 8.13 14.87 6.11
C GLN A 20 8.47 13.58 5.36
N ARG A 21 9.29 12.70 5.97
CA ARG A 21 9.62 11.38 5.41
C ARG A 21 8.38 10.50 5.26
N ALA A 22 7.53 10.44 6.29
CA ALA A 22 6.28 9.68 6.23
C ALA A 22 5.34 10.20 5.13
N ASN A 23 5.21 11.52 4.99
CA ASN A 23 4.42 12.13 3.92
C ASN A 23 5.00 11.86 2.54
N ALA A 24 6.33 11.90 2.39
CA ALA A 24 7.01 11.57 1.14
C ALA A 24 6.80 10.10 0.76
N LEU A 25 6.85 9.18 1.72
CA LEU A 25 6.54 7.78 1.52
C LEU A 25 5.11 7.59 1.03
N ASN A 26 4.12 8.14 1.74
CA ASN A 26 2.72 8.05 1.37
C ASN A 26 2.48 8.57 -0.05
N LYS A 27 3.01 9.75 -0.37
CA LYS A 27 2.90 10.32 -1.72
C LYS A 27 3.51 9.41 -2.79
N LYS A 28 4.66 8.80 -2.52
CA LYS A 28 5.30 7.89 -3.47
C LYS A 28 4.52 6.59 -3.63
N ILE A 29 3.94 6.08 -2.55
CA ILE A 29 3.03 4.92 -2.58
C ILE A 29 1.82 5.23 -3.45
N GLU A 30 1.15 6.37 -3.24
CA GLU A 30 -0.01 6.80 -4.03
C GLU A 30 0.31 6.95 -5.51
N GLN A 31 1.47 7.56 -5.83
CA GLN A 31 1.93 7.69 -7.22
C GLN A 31 2.18 6.32 -7.87
N ARG A 32 2.77 5.38 -7.13
CA ARG A 32 3.01 4.02 -7.63
C ARG A 32 1.71 3.26 -7.84
N ILE A 33 0.78 3.36 -6.92
CA ILE A 33 -0.56 2.77 -7.07
C ILE A 33 -1.25 3.33 -8.32
N ALA A 34 -1.25 4.65 -8.49
CA ALA A 34 -1.85 5.28 -9.66
C ALA A 34 -1.18 4.82 -10.98
N TYR A 35 0.14 4.69 -10.99
CA TYR A 35 0.87 4.17 -12.15
C TYR A 35 0.50 2.72 -12.45
N GLU A 36 0.44 1.85 -11.45
CA GLU A 36 0.07 0.44 -11.59
C GLU A 36 -1.36 0.28 -12.14
N ILE A 37 -2.30 1.12 -11.66
CA ILE A 37 -3.67 1.16 -12.18
C ILE A 37 -3.66 1.52 -13.67
N ALA A 38 -2.99 2.61 -14.04
CA ALA A 38 -2.92 3.08 -15.43
C ALA A 38 -2.26 2.05 -16.35
N GLU A 39 -1.20 1.39 -15.89
CA GLU A 39 -0.52 0.35 -16.67
C GLU A 39 -1.39 -0.89 -16.86
N ALA A 40 -2.10 -1.32 -15.82
CA ALA A 40 -3.03 -2.43 -15.89
C ALA A 40 -4.18 -2.15 -16.88
N GLU A 41 -4.74 -0.93 -16.85
CA GLU A 41 -5.76 -0.49 -17.82
C GLU A 41 -5.22 -0.49 -19.26
N ARG A 42 -3.99 0.00 -19.46
CA ARG A 42 -3.37 0.00 -20.78
C ARG A 42 -3.20 -1.42 -21.32
N LYS A 43 -2.63 -2.32 -20.51
CA LYS A 43 -2.45 -3.73 -20.89
C LYS A 43 -3.78 -4.42 -21.21
N ALA A 44 -4.81 -4.12 -20.46
CA ALA A 44 -6.14 -4.67 -20.69
C ALA A 44 -6.76 -4.15 -21.99
N ARG A 45 -6.60 -2.85 -22.29
CA ARG A 45 -7.05 -2.27 -23.58
C ARG A 45 -6.31 -2.88 -24.76
N GLU A 46 -5.00 -3.06 -24.65
CA GLU A 46 -4.16 -3.69 -25.68
C GLU A 46 -4.56 -5.17 -25.91
N ALA A 47 -4.80 -5.92 -24.82
CA ALA A 47 -5.25 -7.30 -24.89
C ALA A 47 -6.65 -7.40 -25.53
N ALA A 48 -7.57 -6.52 -25.15
CA ALA A 48 -8.91 -6.45 -25.76
C ALA A 48 -8.85 -6.09 -27.25
N ALA A 49 -7.99 -5.16 -27.64
CA ALA A 49 -7.79 -4.79 -29.05
C ALA A 49 -7.24 -5.96 -29.88
N LYS A 50 -6.24 -6.69 -29.34
CA LYS A 50 -5.70 -7.89 -30.01
C LYS A 50 -6.73 -9.00 -30.13
N ALA A 51 -7.54 -9.23 -29.08
CA ALA A 51 -8.60 -10.22 -29.12
C ALA A 51 -9.72 -9.86 -30.12
N ALA A 52 -10.04 -8.56 -30.26
CA ALA A 52 -11.02 -8.08 -31.24
C ALA A 52 -10.53 -8.25 -32.69
N GLN A 53 -9.24 -8.15 -32.93
CA GLN A 53 -8.64 -8.39 -34.26
C GLN A 53 -8.62 -9.88 -34.64
N GLN A 54 -8.58 -10.78 -33.66
CA GLN A 54 -8.54 -12.23 -33.90
C GLN A 54 -9.92 -12.91 -33.97
N LYS A 55 -10.97 -12.29 -33.45
CA LYS A 55 -12.35 -12.78 -33.51
C LYS A 55 -13.25 -11.69 -34.01
N GLY A 56 -13.67 -11.79 -35.28
CA GLY A 56 -14.76 -10.99 -35.82
C GLY A 56 -16.08 -11.35 -35.13
N GLY A 57 -16.42 -10.70 -34.04
CA GLY A 57 -17.70 -10.88 -33.39
C GLY A 57 -17.72 -10.56 -31.89
N SER A 58 -18.61 -9.63 -31.56
CA SER A 58 -19.19 -9.33 -30.25
C SER A 58 -18.31 -8.69 -29.18
N THR A 59 -18.30 -7.36 -29.22
CA THR A 59 -17.61 -6.46 -28.30
C THR A 59 -18.39 -6.10 -27.03
N THR A 60 -19.57 -6.68 -26.76
CA THR A 60 -20.49 -6.17 -25.73
C THR A 60 -20.25 -6.76 -24.35
N GLU A 61 -19.76 -7.99 -24.23
CA GLU A 61 -19.51 -8.62 -22.94
C GLU A 61 -18.15 -8.26 -22.32
N GLN A 62 -17.15 -7.94 -23.14
CA GLN A 62 -15.83 -7.54 -22.65
C GLN A 62 -15.78 -6.12 -22.06
N ARG A 63 -16.76 -5.25 -22.39
CA ARG A 63 -16.88 -3.91 -21.81
C ARG A 63 -17.37 -3.90 -20.35
N LYS A 64 -17.98 -4.98 -19.86
CA LYS A 64 -18.45 -5.12 -18.46
C LYS A 64 -17.36 -5.53 -17.47
N ALA A 65 -16.14 -5.80 -17.91
CA ALA A 65 -15.04 -6.23 -17.06
C ALA A 65 -14.26 -5.07 -16.39
N VAL A 66 -14.64 -3.82 -16.65
CA VAL A 66 -14.09 -2.67 -15.92
C VAL A 66 -14.89 -2.51 -14.64
N THR A 67 -14.41 -3.10 -13.56
CA THR A 67 -14.98 -2.92 -12.23
C THR A 67 -14.76 -1.48 -11.74
N LYS A 68 -15.68 -1.04 -10.90
CA LYS A 68 -15.66 0.24 -10.17
C LYS A 68 -14.34 0.37 -9.40
N GLY A 69 -13.33 1.00 -10.01
CA GLY A 69 -11.97 1.09 -9.48
C GLY A 69 -10.87 1.00 -10.56
N GLY A 70 -11.24 0.82 -11.84
CA GLY A 70 -10.32 1.02 -12.96
C GLY A 70 -9.42 -0.15 -13.34
N TYR A 71 -9.55 -1.34 -12.73
CA TYR A 71 -8.77 -2.52 -13.11
C TYR A 71 -9.54 -3.45 -14.03
N ALA A 72 -9.03 -3.68 -15.23
CA ALA A 72 -9.42 -4.86 -16.00
C ALA A 72 -8.71 -6.08 -15.40
N MET A 73 -9.48 -7.03 -14.89
CA MET A 73 -8.99 -8.22 -14.23
C MET A 73 -9.25 -9.47 -15.07
N THR A 74 -8.29 -10.40 -15.04
CA THR A 74 -8.51 -11.78 -15.52
C THR A 74 -9.52 -12.51 -14.62
N ALA A 75 -9.97 -13.67 -15.03
CA ALA A 75 -10.85 -14.52 -14.23
C ALA A 75 -10.17 -14.95 -12.91
N GLU A 76 -8.89 -15.28 -12.99
CA GLU A 76 -8.09 -15.68 -11.83
C GLU A 76 -7.89 -14.51 -10.86
N GLU A 77 -7.60 -13.32 -11.36
CA GLU A 77 -7.46 -12.11 -10.52
C GLU A 77 -8.78 -11.75 -9.81
N ARG A 78 -9.92 -11.94 -10.47
CA ARG A 78 -11.24 -11.75 -9.84
C ARG A 78 -11.50 -12.76 -8.73
N GLN A 79 -11.15 -14.02 -8.94
CA GLN A 79 -11.28 -15.07 -7.93
C GLN A 79 -10.36 -14.79 -6.73
N LEU A 80 -9.11 -14.39 -6.98
CA LEU A 80 -8.14 -14.03 -5.95
C LEU A 80 -8.62 -12.83 -5.13
N GLY A 81 -9.10 -11.77 -5.79
CA GLY A 81 -9.65 -10.59 -5.14
C GLY A 81 -10.86 -10.92 -4.26
N GLY A 82 -11.79 -11.76 -4.75
CA GLY A 82 -12.92 -12.22 -3.97
C GLY A 82 -12.52 -13.09 -2.78
N SER A 83 -11.44 -13.87 -2.89
CA SER A 83 -10.90 -14.66 -1.78
C SER A 83 -10.21 -13.75 -0.75
N PHE A 84 -9.48 -12.74 -1.19
CA PHE A 84 -8.88 -11.74 -0.30
C PHE A 84 -9.96 -11.01 0.51
N GLU A 85 -11.03 -10.55 -0.14
CA GLU A 85 -12.12 -9.83 0.50
C GLU A 85 -12.86 -10.68 1.56
N ARG A 86 -13.12 -11.95 1.28
CA ARG A 86 -13.74 -12.89 2.24
C ARG A 86 -12.89 -13.15 3.48
N ASN A 87 -11.57 -12.96 3.38
CA ASN A 87 -10.64 -13.08 4.51
C ASN A 87 -10.46 -11.78 5.31
N ARG A 88 -11.28 -10.77 5.06
CA ARG A 88 -11.28 -9.52 5.83
C ARG A 88 -11.44 -9.82 7.32
N GLY A 89 -10.51 -9.32 8.13
CA GLY A 89 -10.45 -9.57 9.58
C GLY A 89 -9.72 -10.88 9.98
N ASN A 90 -9.46 -11.79 9.02
CA ASN A 90 -8.75 -13.05 9.25
C ASN A 90 -7.38 -13.11 8.55
N LEU A 91 -6.91 -12.00 8.01
CA LEU A 91 -5.59 -11.95 7.40
C LEU A 91 -4.50 -12.17 8.43
N LEU A 92 -3.49 -12.93 8.05
CA LEU A 92 -2.33 -13.18 8.89
C LEU A 92 -1.53 -11.89 9.09
N MET A 93 -0.95 -11.71 10.28
CA MET A 93 -0.01 -10.61 10.49
C MET A 93 1.20 -10.73 9.54
N PRO A 94 1.66 -9.59 9.00
CA PRO A 94 2.77 -9.58 8.05
C PRO A 94 4.11 -9.98 8.67
N VAL A 95 4.18 -10.10 9.99
CA VAL A 95 5.37 -10.53 10.73
C VAL A 95 5.03 -11.70 11.62
N PRO A 96 5.79 -12.81 11.55
CA PRO A 96 5.65 -13.92 12.48
C PRO A 96 6.34 -13.59 13.81
N GLY A 97 5.87 -14.21 14.89
CA GLY A 97 6.49 -14.09 16.23
C GLY A 97 6.07 -12.84 16.98
N SER A 98 6.99 -12.32 17.81
CA SER A 98 6.71 -11.16 18.67
C SER A 98 6.74 -9.85 17.92
N TYR A 99 5.72 -9.04 18.09
CA TYR A 99 5.61 -7.71 17.50
C TYR A 99 4.83 -6.78 18.41
N THR A 100 4.98 -5.48 18.18
CA THR A 100 4.18 -4.44 18.86
C THR A 100 3.63 -3.48 17.83
N ILE A 101 2.32 -3.22 17.82
CA ILE A 101 1.72 -2.18 16.99
C ILE A 101 2.00 -0.84 17.66
N VAL A 102 2.84 -0.02 17.04
CA VAL A 102 3.26 1.29 17.57
C VAL A 102 2.40 2.43 17.04
N ALA A 103 1.75 2.23 15.89
CA ALA A 103 0.76 3.16 15.36
C ALA A 103 -0.35 2.39 14.63
N SER A 104 -1.60 2.81 14.83
CA SER A 104 -2.78 2.25 14.20
C SER A 104 -3.18 3.05 12.95
N PHE A 105 -4.02 2.47 12.10
CA PHE A 105 -4.61 3.13 10.95
C PHE A 105 -5.52 4.29 11.36
N GLY A 106 -5.59 5.33 10.54
CA GLY A 106 -6.50 6.46 10.68
C GLY A 106 -5.90 7.67 11.37
N VAL A 107 -6.77 8.58 11.81
CA VAL A 107 -6.38 9.82 12.47
C VAL A 107 -6.04 9.53 13.93
N GLN A 108 -4.82 9.86 14.31
CA GLN A 108 -4.34 9.73 15.68
C GLN A 108 -4.00 11.11 16.24
N GLN A 109 -4.48 11.39 17.44
CA GLN A 109 -4.03 12.56 18.20
C GLN A 109 -2.71 12.26 18.88
N HIS A 110 -1.80 13.20 18.82
CA HIS A 110 -0.53 13.08 19.54
C HIS A 110 -0.78 13.14 21.06
N LYS A 111 -0.28 12.15 21.81
CA LYS A 111 -0.55 12.02 23.26
C LYS A 111 -0.15 13.23 24.10
N THR A 112 0.78 14.05 23.63
CA THR A 112 1.32 15.22 24.35
C THR A 112 0.93 16.56 23.72
N GLU A 113 0.48 16.58 22.48
CA GLU A 113 0.09 17.81 21.77
C GLU A 113 -1.26 17.61 21.09
N SER A 114 -2.33 17.99 21.77
CA SER A 114 -3.72 17.81 21.30
C SER A 114 -4.04 18.53 19.96
N LYS A 115 -3.19 19.45 19.52
CA LYS A 115 -3.34 20.17 18.25
C LYS A 115 -2.67 19.48 17.06
N VAL A 116 -1.89 18.40 17.27
CA VAL A 116 -1.21 17.68 16.20
C VAL A 116 -1.94 16.38 15.93
N GLN A 117 -2.57 16.30 14.77
CA GLN A 117 -3.18 15.08 14.26
C GLN A 117 -2.27 14.47 13.20
N THR A 118 -2.07 13.16 13.25
CA THR A 118 -1.37 12.39 12.23
C THR A 118 -2.34 11.43 11.60
N ASN A 119 -2.51 11.48 10.29
CA ASN A 119 -3.30 10.51 9.55
C ASN A 119 -2.38 9.42 9.02
N LYS A 120 -2.61 8.18 9.46
CA LYS A 120 -1.85 6.99 9.05
C LYS A 120 -2.64 6.18 8.04
N SER A 121 -2.05 5.91 6.87
CA SER A 121 -2.65 5.07 5.82
C SER A 121 -2.47 3.56 6.08
N GLY A 122 -1.77 3.18 7.14
CA GLY A 122 -1.48 1.81 7.52
C GLY A 122 -1.19 1.68 9.01
N ILE A 123 -0.67 0.54 9.41
CA ILE A 123 -0.22 0.27 10.77
C ILE A 123 1.32 0.27 10.80
N ASP A 124 1.90 0.79 11.87
CA ASP A 124 3.34 0.68 12.11
C ASP A 124 3.58 -0.43 13.13
N ILE A 125 4.44 -1.37 12.77
CA ILE A 125 4.73 -2.57 13.58
C ILE A 125 6.21 -2.55 13.95
N ALA A 126 6.50 -2.51 15.23
CA ALA A 126 7.86 -2.69 15.75
C ALA A 126 8.15 -4.19 15.95
N VAL A 127 9.29 -4.61 15.44
CA VAL A 127 9.76 -6.00 15.48
C VAL A 127 11.24 -6.05 15.86
N PRO A 128 11.73 -7.17 16.41
CA PRO A 128 13.17 -7.37 16.62
C PRO A 128 13.97 -7.25 15.31
N ALA A 129 15.20 -6.80 15.40
CA ALA A 129 16.09 -6.70 14.25
C ALA A 129 16.26 -8.07 13.57
N GLY A 130 16.26 -8.09 12.23
CA GLY A 130 16.36 -9.31 11.45
C GLY A 130 15.05 -10.08 11.26
N THR A 131 13.93 -9.60 11.80
CA THR A 131 12.62 -10.20 11.56
C THR A 131 12.26 -10.11 10.08
N ARG A 132 11.82 -11.22 9.49
CA ARG A 132 11.37 -11.27 8.09
C ARG A 132 9.88 -10.98 8.01
N ALA A 133 9.50 -10.08 7.10
CA ALA A 133 8.11 -9.86 6.76
C ALA A 133 7.62 -10.91 5.74
N ARG A 134 6.31 -11.14 5.74
CA ARG A 134 5.61 -11.99 4.76
C ARG A 134 4.39 -11.28 4.21
N ALA A 135 3.96 -11.65 3.02
CA ALA A 135 2.67 -11.21 2.50
C ALA A 135 1.53 -11.75 3.39
N VAL A 136 0.54 -10.91 3.65
CA VAL A 136 -0.64 -11.27 4.47
C VAL A 136 -1.59 -12.23 3.75
N PHE A 137 -1.46 -12.33 2.43
CA PHE A 137 -2.29 -13.18 1.58
C PHE A 137 -1.55 -13.52 0.28
N GLU A 138 -2.03 -14.51 -0.45
CA GLU A 138 -1.54 -14.87 -1.78
C GLU A 138 -1.70 -13.71 -2.77
N GLY A 139 -0.71 -13.52 -3.64
CA GLY A 139 -0.75 -12.43 -4.61
C GLY A 139 0.52 -12.37 -5.46
N THR A 140 0.56 -11.36 -6.33
CA THR A 140 1.70 -11.10 -7.21
C THR A 140 2.40 -9.82 -6.79
N VAL A 141 3.74 -9.85 -6.69
CA VAL A 141 4.52 -8.63 -6.47
C VAL A 141 4.38 -7.72 -7.69
N SER A 142 3.74 -6.58 -7.47
CA SER A 142 3.47 -5.60 -8.51
C SER A 142 4.62 -4.61 -8.67
N SER A 143 5.18 -4.15 -7.56
CA SER A 143 6.26 -3.17 -7.59
C SER A 143 7.17 -3.27 -6.37
N ILE A 144 8.46 -2.99 -6.59
CA ILE A 144 9.45 -2.80 -5.53
C ILE A 144 10.09 -1.44 -5.76
N PHE A 145 10.16 -0.61 -4.73
CA PHE A 145 10.75 0.72 -4.81
C PHE A 145 11.40 1.14 -3.50
N MET A 146 12.29 2.11 -3.58
CA MET A 146 12.97 2.69 -2.42
C MET A 146 12.49 4.13 -2.19
N VAL A 147 12.37 4.51 -0.94
CA VAL A 147 12.07 5.89 -0.51
C VAL A 147 13.17 6.33 0.44
N GLU A 148 13.63 7.56 0.27
CA GLU A 148 14.65 8.14 1.13
C GLU A 148 14.23 8.11 2.61
N GLY A 149 15.07 7.54 3.46
CA GLY A 149 14.80 7.34 4.89
C GLY A 149 13.98 6.09 5.22
N TYR A 150 13.59 5.31 4.21
CA TYR A 150 13.03 3.96 4.33
C TYR A 150 13.85 3.02 3.47
N HIS A 151 13.88 1.73 3.82
CA HIS A 151 14.52 0.73 3.00
C HIS A 151 13.66 0.37 1.78
N SER A 152 13.50 -0.89 1.48
CA SER A 152 12.68 -1.32 0.35
C SER A 152 11.20 -1.32 0.72
N SER A 153 10.37 -0.83 -0.19
CA SER A 153 8.92 -0.95 -0.12
C SER A 153 8.44 -1.88 -1.21
N VAL A 154 7.50 -2.78 -0.88
CA VAL A 154 6.97 -3.79 -1.79
C VAL A 154 5.45 -3.63 -1.88
N ILE A 155 4.93 -3.63 -3.10
CA ILE A 155 3.49 -3.68 -3.36
C ILE A 155 3.14 -5.08 -3.84
N VAL A 156 2.19 -5.72 -3.18
CA VAL A 156 1.62 -7.02 -3.57
C VAL A 156 0.18 -6.84 -4.00
N ARG A 157 -0.17 -7.42 -5.14
CA ARG A 157 -1.50 -7.37 -5.74
C ARG A 157 -2.27 -8.65 -5.46
N HIS A 158 -3.51 -8.50 -5.00
CA HIS A 158 -4.47 -9.56 -4.69
C HIS A 158 -5.75 -9.34 -5.51
N GLY A 159 -5.67 -9.53 -6.83
CA GLY A 159 -6.74 -9.14 -7.74
C GLY A 159 -6.85 -7.61 -7.86
N ASN A 160 -7.94 -7.03 -7.39
CA ASN A 160 -8.18 -5.58 -7.35
C ASN A 160 -7.71 -4.91 -6.04
N TYR A 161 -7.19 -5.68 -5.09
CA TYR A 161 -6.65 -5.16 -3.84
C TYR A 161 -5.12 -5.09 -3.88
N LEU A 162 -4.58 -4.13 -3.14
CA LEU A 162 -3.14 -3.94 -2.99
C LEU A 162 -2.78 -3.92 -1.50
N THR A 163 -1.67 -4.57 -1.16
CA THR A 163 -1.01 -4.41 0.14
C THR A 163 0.37 -3.81 -0.06
N VAL A 164 0.75 -2.90 0.83
CA VAL A 164 2.05 -2.23 0.79
C VAL A 164 2.82 -2.55 2.05
N TYR A 165 4.05 -3.00 1.87
CA TYR A 165 4.99 -3.30 2.94
C TYR A 165 6.16 -2.32 2.80
N ALA A 166 6.40 -1.52 3.82
CA ALA A 166 7.51 -0.56 3.88
C ALA A 166 8.32 -0.79 5.16
N ASN A 167 9.65 -0.68 5.05
CA ASN A 167 10.58 -0.82 6.17
C ASN A 167 11.42 0.44 6.31
#